data_dddfba84559e88c56ddc8baf27d900a5
#
_entry.id   dddfba84559e88c56ddc8baf27d900a5
#
_cell.length_a   1.000
_cell.length_b   1.000
_cell.length_c   1.000
_cell.angle_alpha   90.00
_cell.angle_beta   90.00
_cell.angle_gamma   90.00
#
_symmetry.space_group_name_H-M   'P 1'
#
loop_
_entity.id
_entity.type
_entity.pdbx_description
1 polymer ?
#
loop_
_entity_poly.entity_id
_entity_poly.type
_entity_poly.pdbx_seq_one_letter_code
_entity_poly.pdbx_strand_id
1 'polypeptide(L)'
;WKGASGSWYYFAGKPSAEASTWVYDGGQWYWMDATGAMATGWIHDGKAWYYLDSAGHPSGSGWTWIDGSWYYLTGGRATLGWMAEGGSWYYLNGATGAMVTGWKQIGGTWYYLNSSGAMVTGWMNGGGSWYYLSSSGSMATGWFYDHGAWYYFASSGAMATGWFQDGTTWYYSSSSGAMMTGWLNGGSSWYYLSGSGAMATGWILDHGAWYYMDEAGAMVTGTHEIDGRSSIFSSSGRWVGYAS
;
A
#
# COMPACT_ATOMS: atom_id res chain seq x y z
N TRP A 1 -22.05 -43.47 -17.98
CA TRP A 1 -22.23 -42.18 -18.63
C TRP A 1 -23.34 -42.23 -19.68
N LYS A 2 -24.14 -41.16 -19.77
CA LYS A 2 -25.12 -40.96 -20.85
C LYS A 2 -25.00 -39.52 -21.35
N GLY A 3 -24.92 -39.34 -22.65
CA GLY A 3 -24.99 -38.04 -23.31
C GLY A 3 -26.46 -37.67 -23.59
N ALA A 4 -26.84 -36.42 -23.28
CA ALA A 4 -28.12 -35.84 -23.62
C ALA A 4 -28.00 -34.33 -23.77
N SER A 5 -28.60 -33.77 -24.84
CA SER A 5 -28.64 -32.31 -25.12
C SER A 5 -27.26 -31.61 -25.06
N GLY A 6 -26.19 -32.30 -25.51
CA GLY A 6 -24.83 -31.74 -25.52
C GLY A 6 -24.08 -31.85 -24.17
N SER A 7 -24.68 -32.43 -23.15
CA SER A 7 -24.06 -32.65 -21.83
C SER A 7 -23.92 -34.14 -21.52
N TRP A 8 -22.95 -34.47 -20.63
CA TRP A 8 -22.76 -35.79 -20.13
C TRP A 8 -23.30 -35.93 -18.69
N TYR A 9 -23.89 -37.10 -18.39
CA TYR A 9 -24.52 -37.43 -17.12
C TYR A 9 -23.97 -38.74 -16.59
N TYR A 10 -23.72 -38.84 -15.27
CA TYR A 10 -23.27 -40.09 -14.62
C TYR A 10 -24.35 -40.68 -13.72
N PHE A 11 -24.66 -41.93 -13.88
CA PHE A 11 -25.77 -42.58 -13.20
C PHE A 11 -25.36 -43.59 -12.12
N ALA A 12 -24.09 -44.03 -12.06
CA ALA A 12 -23.59 -45.02 -11.09
C ALA A 12 -24.50 -46.25 -10.92
N GLY A 13 -25.19 -46.69 -11.98
CA GLY A 13 -26.17 -47.77 -11.93
C GLY A 13 -27.53 -47.40 -11.30
N LYS A 14 -27.77 -46.13 -10.98
CA LYS A 14 -29.04 -45.61 -10.41
C LYS A 14 -29.99 -45.13 -11.52
N PRO A 15 -31.30 -44.98 -11.23
CA PRO A 15 -32.26 -44.45 -12.19
C PRO A 15 -32.11 -42.94 -12.43
N SER A 16 -31.53 -42.19 -11.48
CA SER A 16 -31.24 -40.74 -11.56
C SER A 16 -29.75 -40.48 -11.69
N ALA A 17 -29.37 -39.40 -12.40
CA ALA A 17 -28.00 -38.95 -12.48
C ALA A 17 -27.51 -38.45 -11.09
N GLU A 18 -26.21 -38.59 -10.84
CA GLU A 18 -25.55 -37.93 -9.72
C GLU A 18 -25.56 -36.41 -9.98
N ALA A 19 -25.76 -35.61 -8.92
CA ALA A 19 -25.82 -34.16 -9.02
C ALA A 19 -25.18 -33.49 -7.79
N SER A 20 -24.62 -32.30 -7.98
CA SER A 20 -23.93 -31.50 -6.95
C SER A 20 -22.86 -32.28 -6.21
N THR A 21 -22.08 -33.10 -6.92
CA THR A 21 -21.12 -34.01 -6.32
C THR A 21 -19.94 -34.31 -7.23
N TRP A 22 -18.83 -34.70 -6.61
CA TRP A 22 -17.67 -35.28 -7.31
C TRP A 22 -17.93 -36.76 -7.61
N VAL A 23 -17.59 -37.14 -8.83
CA VAL A 23 -17.65 -38.54 -9.32
C VAL A 23 -16.25 -38.97 -9.72
N TYR A 24 -15.81 -40.14 -9.30
CA TYR A 24 -14.55 -40.76 -9.71
C TYR A 24 -14.85 -41.92 -10.67
N ASP A 25 -14.39 -41.81 -11.90
CA ASP A 25 -14.60 -42.86 -12.90
C ASP A 25 -13.40 -42.89 -13.89
N GLY A 26 -13.02 -44.10 -14.30
CA GLY A 26 -11.92 -44.27 -15.22
C GLY A 26 -10.55 -43.68 -14.78
N GLY A 27 -10.33 -43.54 -13.48
CA GLY A 27 -9.10 -42.94 -12.93
C GLY A 27 -9.12 -41.41 -12.85
N GLN A 28 -10.25 -40.75 -13.14
CA GLN A 28 -10.40 -39.30 -13.19
C GLN A 28 -11.58 -38.85 -12.32
N TRP A 29 -11.47 -37.58 -11.82
CA TRP A 29 -12.54 -36.89 -11.10
C TRP A 29 -13.34 -36.01 -12.05
N TYR A 30 -14.66 -35.95 -11.83
CA TYR A 30 -15.61 -35.11 -12.54
C TYR A 30 -16.56 -34.45 -11.57
N TRP A 31 -16.94 -33.20 -11.81
CA TRP A 31 -17.99 -32.53 -11.04
C TRP A 31 -19.33 -32.59 -11.77
N MET A 32 -20.36 -33.11 -11.13
CA MET A 32 -21.72 -33.06 -11.63
C MET A 32 -22.41 -31.84 -11.01
N ASP A 33 -22.90 -30.92 -11.85
CA ASP A 33 -23.62 -29.74 -11.40
C ASP A 33 -24.99 -30.07 -10.75
N ALA A 34 -25.76 -29.03 -10.37
CA ALA A 34 -27.06 -29.22 -9.74
C ALA A 34 -28.11 -29.89 -10.66
N THR A 35 -27.91 -29.86 -11.96
CA THR A 35 -28.75 -30.52 -12.96
C THR A 35 -28.32 -31.96 -13.23
N GLY A 36 -27.19 -32.38 -12.67
CA GLY A 36 -26.54 -33.66 -12.94
C GLY A 36 -25.69 -33.67 -14.20
N ALA A 37 -25.50 -32.55 -14.87
CA ALA A 37 -24.62 -32.42 -16.02
C ALA A 37 -23.14 -32.33 -15.58
N MET A 38 -22.23 -32.99 -16.35
CA MET A 38 -20.80 -32.86 -16.18
C MET A 38 -20.40 -31.39 -16.41
N ALA A 39 -19.79 -30.79 -15.42
CA ALA A 39 -19.29 -29.41 -15.49
C ALA A 39 -17.93 -29.31 -16.19
N THR A 40 -17.68 -28.14 -16.76
CA THR A 40 -16.38 -27.72 -17.31
C THR A 40 -16.12 -26.27 -16.91
N GLY A 41 -14.88 -25.81 -16.98
CA GLY A 41 -14.52 -24.46 -16.56
C GLY A 41 -14.54 -24.31 -15.03
N TRP A 42 -14.84 -23.10 -14.53
CA TRP A 42 -14.85 -22.81 -13.10
C TRP A 42 -16.07 -23.38 -12.38
N ILE A 43 -15.82 -24.11 -11.29
CA ILE A 43 -16.87 -24.60 -10.39
C ILE A 43 -16.48 -24.29 -8.94
N HIS A 44 -17.49 -24.22 -8.05
CA HIS A 44 -17.34 -24.16 -6.60
C HIS A 44 -18.09 -25.33 -5.97
N ASP A 45 -17.36 -26.22 -5.29
CA ASP A 45 -17.93 -27.45 -4.73
C ASP A 45 -18.56 -27.30 -3.34
N GLY A 46 -18.76 -26.03 -2.90
CA GLY A 46 -19.19 -25.68 -1.55
C GLY A 46 -18.04 -25.44 -0.58
N LYS A 47 -16.80 -25.81 -0.93
CA LYS A 47 -15.59 -25.66 -0.09
C LYS A 47 -14.47 -24.92 -0.78
N ALA A 48 -14.30 -25.12 -2.10
CA ALA A 48 -13.20 -24.56 -2.88
C ALA A 48 -13.58 -24.34 -4.35
N TRP A 49 -12.84 -23.44 -5.00
CA TRP A 49 -12.91 -23.26 -6.43
C TRP A 49 -12.01 -24.25 -7.15
N TYR A 50 -12.51 -24.80 -8.26
CA TYR A 50 -11.77 -25.68 -9.15
C TYR A 50 -11.95 -25.23 -10.60
N TYR A 51 -10.92 -25.44 -11.41
CA TYR A 51 -10.99 -25.30 -12.84
C TYR A 51 -10.95 -26.67 -13.50
N LEU A 52 -11.96 -26.95 -14.31
CA LEU A 52 -12.10 -28.19 -15.06
C LEU A 52 -11.83 -27.93 -16.54
N ASP A 53 -11.09 -28.83 -17.19
CA ASP A 53 -10.85 -28.76 -18.63
C ASP A 53 -12.13 -29.09 -19.44
N SER A 54 -12.02 -29.06 -20.77
CA SER A 54 -13.14 -29.37 -21.65
C SER A 54 -13.61 -30.83 -21.57
N ALA A 55 -12.80 -31.73 -20.99
CA ALA A 55 -13.17 -33.10 -20.70
C ALA A 55 -13.80 -33.28 -19.30
N GLY A 56 -13.92 -32.20 -18.51
CA GLY A 56 -14.48 -32.19 -17.17
C GLY A 56 -13.50 -32.59 -16.08
N HIS A 57 -12.20 -32.68 -16.34
CA HIS A 57 -11.20 -33.05 -15.35
C HIS A 57 -10.63 -31.83 -14.64
N PRO A 58 -10.38 -31.88 -13.30
CA PRO A 58 -9.62 -30.86 -12.61
C PRO A 58 -8.25 -30.65 -13.28
N SER A 59 -8.00 -29.44 -13.74
CA SER A 59 -6.86 -29.13 -14.61
C SER A 59 -6.09 -27.92 -14.13
N GLY A 60 -4.78 -27.95 -14.32
CA GLY A 60 -3.84 -26.91 -13.97
C GLY A 60 -3.05 -27.19 -12.70
N SER A 61 -1.76 -26.85 -12.75
CA SER A 61 -0.84 -26.91 -11.60
C SER A 61 0.15 -25.76 -11.72
N GLY A 62 0.40 -25.07 -10.61
CA GLY A 62 1.19 -23.84 -10.59
C GLY A 62 0.45 -22.67 -11.22
N TRP A 63 1.20 -21.69 -11.72
CA TRP A 63 0.65 -20.52 -12.38
C TRP A 63 -0.03 -20.89 -13.69
N THR A 64 -1.32 -20.59 -13.79
CA THR A 64 -2.17 -20.93 -14.93
C THR A 64 -2.93 -19.68 -15.39
N TRP A 65 -2.83 -19.35 -16.69
CA TRP A 65 -3.56 -18.25 -17.30
C TRP A 65 -4.93 -18.72 -17.79
N ILE A 66 -6.01 -18.12 -17.26
CA ILE A 66 -7.38 -18.48 -17.61
C ILE A 66 -8.20 -17.19 -17.77
N ASP A 67 -8.87 -17.03 -18.89
CA ASP A 67 -9.82 -15.93 -19.16
C ASP A 67 -9.30 -14.53 -18.79
N GLY A 68 -8.02 -14.23 -19.14
CA GLY A 68 -7.45 -12.91 -18.91
C GLY A 68 -6.90 -12.66 -17.51
N SER A 69 -6.76 -13.69 -16.67
CA SER A 69 -6.19 -13.59 -15.33
C SER A 69 -5.26 -14.76 -15.00
N TRP A 70 -4.28 -14.50 -14.13
CA TRP A 70 -3.43 -15.54 -13.57
C TRP A 70 -4.06 -16.13 -12.31
N TYR A 71 -3.95 -17.44 -12.18
CA TYR A 71 -4.36 -18.22 -11.01
C TYR A 71 -3.23 -19.14 -10.60
N TYR A 72 -3.19 -19.53 -9.33
CA TYR A 72 -2.30 -20.59 -8.89
C TYR A 72 -3.13 -21.82 -8.51
N LEU A 73 -2.95 -22.89 -9.27
CA LEU A 73 -3.74 -24.11 -9.15
C LEU A 73 -2.89 -25.26 -8.61
N THR A 74 -3.55 -26.16 -7.88
CA THR A 74 -2.98 -27.44 -7.46
C THR A 74 -3.99 -28.54 -7.77
N GLY A 75 -3.72 -29.31 -8.83
CA GLY A 75 -4.67 -30.32 -9.31
C GLY A 75 -6.04 -29.71 -9.62
N GLY A 76 -6.06 -28.58 -10.31
CA GLY A 76 -7.25 -27.82 -10.66
C GLY A 76 -7.83 -26.95 -9.53
N ARG A 77 -7.45 -27.17 -8.26
CA ARG A 77 -7.95 -26.35 -7.12
C ARG A 77 -7.23 -25.01 -7.06
N ALA A 78 -8.01 -23.94 -6.96
CA ALA A 78 -7.46 -22.58 -6.83
C ALA A 78 -6.95 -22.29 -5.41
N THR A 79 -5.77 -21.67 -5.36
CA THR A 79 -5.23 -21.06 -4.14
C THR A 79 -5.89 -19.70 -3.94
N LEU A 80 -6.20 -19.35 -2.70
CA LEU A 80 -6.81 -18.07 -2.31
C LEU A 80 -5.97 -17.39 -1.24
N GLY A 81 -5.98 -16.06 -1.22
CA GLY A 81 -5.25 -15.28 -0.22
C GLY A 81 -3.75 -15.20 -0.49
N TRP A 82 -2.99 -15.04 0.59
CA TRP A 82 -1.53 -14.92 0.51
C TRP A 82 -0.86 -16.25 0.16
N MET A 83 0.10 -16.20 -0.74
CA MET A 83 0.89 -17.34 -1.19
C MET A 83 2.35 -16.92 -1.41
N ALA A 84 3.27 -17.77 -0.99
CA ALA A 84 4.71 -17.61 -1.28
C ALA A 84 5.13 -18.59 -2.36
N GLU A 85 5.79 -18.09 -3.40
CA GLU A 85 6.33 -18.90 -4.50
C GLU A 85 7.60 -18.24 -5.06
N GLY A 86 8.65 -19.01 -5.29
CA GLY A 86 9.89 -18.52 -5.88
C GLY A 86 10.56 -17.40 -5.09
N GLY A 87 10.42 -17.34 -3.77
CA GLY A 87 10.98 -16.30 -2.91
C GLY A 87 10.19 -14.98 -2.90
N SER A 88 9.04 -14.92 -3.55
CA SER A 88 8.13 -13.77 -3.58
C SER A 88 6.78 -14.11 -2.97
N TRP A 89 6.12 -13.10 -2.42
CA TRP A 89 4.75 -13.20 -1.94
C TRP A 89 3.78 -12.69 -3.01
N TYR A 90 2.66 -13.38 -3.15
CA TYR A 90 1.55 -13.05 -4.05
C TYR A 90 0.24 -13.04 -3.28
N TYR A 91 -0.73 -12.31 -3.80
CA TYR A 91 -2.08 -12.35 -3.24
C TYR A 91 -3.09 -12.76 -4.32
N LEU A 92 -3.76 -13.90 -4.07
CA LEU A 92 -4.85 -14.39 -4.90
C LEU A 92 -6.17 -13.91 -4.28
N ASN A 93 -7.03 -13.31 -5.08
CA ASN A 93 -8.31 -12.77 -4.61
C ASN A 93 -9.12 -13.84 -3.87
N GLY A 94 -9.53 -13.54 -2.63
CA GLY A 94 -10.21 -14.50 -1.76
C GLY A 94 -11.57 -14.98 -2.29
N ALA A 95 -12.19 -14.25 -3.22
CA ALA A 95 -13.47 -14.63 -3.80
C ALA A 95 -13.32 -15.36 -5.15
N THR A 96 -12.32 -14.96 -5.96
CA THR A 96 -12.19 -15.46 -7.35
C THR A 96 -10.94 -16.30 -7.58
N GLY A 97 -9.94 -16.21 -6.71
CA GLY A 97 -8.63 -16.84 -6.91
C GLY A 97 -7.72 -16.11 -7.92
N ALA A 98 -8.19 -15.06 -8.58
CA ALA A 98 -7.39 -14.32 -9.54
C ALA A 98 -6.22 -13.59 -8.85
N MET A 99 -5.04 -13.61 -9.46
CA MET A 99 -3.85 -12.88 -8.99
C MET A 99 -4.13 -11.38 -8.96
N VAL A 100 -3.79 -10.73 -7.84
CA VAL A 100 -3.95 -9.29 -7.66
C VAL A 100 -2.67 -8.58 -8.05
N THR A 101 -2.81 -7.41 -8.69
CA THR A 101 -1.71 -6.47 -9.00
C THR A 101 -2.10 -5.06 -8.56
N GLY A 102 -1.10 -4.18 -8.39
CA GLY A 102 -1.31 -2.82 -7.94
C GLY A 102 -1.58 -2.71 -6.43
N TRP A 103 -2.15 -1.58 -6.01
CA TRP A 103 -2.50 -1.33 -4.63
C TRP A 103 -3.68 -2.19 -4.18
N LYS A 104 -3.54 -2.83 -3.03
CA LYS A 104 -4.59 -3.66 -2.45
C LYS A 104 -4.63 -3.52 -0.93
N GLN A 105 -5.80 -3.22 -0.39
CA GLN A 105 -6.03 -3.29 1.04
C GLN A 105 -6.46 -4.71 1.43
N ILE A 106 -5.73 -5.30 2.39
CA ILE A 106 -5.96 -6.67 2.87
C ILE A 106 -5.94 -6.62 4.40
N GLY A 107 -7.03 -6.99 5.04
CA GLY A 107 -7.14 -6.94 6.50
C GLY A 107 -6.91 -5.55 7.10
N GLY A 108 -7.29 -4.48 6.39
CA GLY A 108 -7.09 -3.09 6.82
C GLY A 108 -5.71 -2.50 6.47
N THR A 109 -4.74 -3.30 6.03
CA THR A 109 -3.39 -2.87 5.67
C THR A 109 -3.23 -2.76 4.16
N TRP A 110 -2.56 -1.71 3.68
CA TRP A 110 -2.26 -1.53 2.27
C TRP A 110 -0.96 -2.22 1.89
N TYR A 111 -1.01 -2.88 0.74
CA TYR A 111 0.11 -3.57 0.06
C TYR A 111 0.17 -3.15 -1.39
N TYR A 112 1.33 -3.31 -1.99
CA TYR A 112 1.49 -3.13 -3.43
C TYR A 112 2.05 -4.40 -4.07
N LEU A 113 1.31 -4.92 -5.05
CA LEU A 113 1.72 -6.06 -5.88
C LEU A 113 2.15 -5.50 -7.24
N ASN A 114 3.35 -5.80 -7.70
CA ASN A 114 3.83 -5.29 -8.99
C ASN A 114 3.06 -5.92 -10.17
N SER A 115 3.42 -5.58 -11.39
CA SER A 115 2.75 -6.09 -12.60
C SER A 115 2.88 -7.62 -12.78
N SER A 116 3.86 -8.26 -12.16
CA SER A 116 3.97 -9.73 -12.11
C SER A 116 3.23 -10.36 -10.93
N GLY A 117 2.52 -9.56 -10.11
CA GLY A 117 1.81 -10.00 -8.91
C GLY A 117 2.69 -10.13 -7.67
N ALA A 118 4.01 -9.95 -7.78
CA ALA A 118 4.91 -10.06 -6.64
C ALA A 118 4.76 -8.86 -5.69
N MET A 119 4.66 -9.14 -4.39
CA MET A 119 4.59 -8.12 -3.33
C MET A 119 5.88 -7.30 -3.29
N VAL A 120 5.74 -5.98 -3.29
CA VAL A 120 6.85 -5.02 -3.21
C VAL A 120 7.17 -4.72 -1.75
N THR A 121 8.46 -4.55 -1.46
CA THR A 121 8.99 -4.09 -0.17
C THR A 121 10.03 -2.99 -0.41
N GLY A 122 10.28 -2.16 0.60
CA GLY A 122 11.20 -1.03 0.50
C GLY A 122 10.60 0.20 -0.18
N TRP A 123 11.47 1.06 -0.67
CA TRP A 123 11.09 2.30 -1.34
C TRP A 123 10.50 2.04 -2.73
N MET A 124 9.37 2.69 -3.02
CA MET A 124 8.67 2.56 -4.30
C MET A 124 8.18 3.93 -4.78
N ASN A 125 8.41 4.24 -6.07
CA ASN A 125 7.75 5.37 -6.72
C ASN A 125 6.51 4.88 -7.45
N GLY A 126 5.36 5.47 -7.14
CA GLY A 126 4.07 5.11 -7.73
C GLY A 126 3.26 6.37 -8.06
N GLY A 127 3.07 6.65 -9.36
CA GLY A 127 2.25 7.79 -9.78
C GLY A 127 2.82 9.17 -9.43
N GLY A 128 4.15 9.29 -9.34
CA GLY A 128 4.82 10.55 -9.02
C GLY A 128 5.01 10.82 -7.52
N SER A 129 4.55 9.92 -6.65
CA SER A 129 4.81 9.97 -5.22
C SER A 129 5.69 8.80 -4.77
N TRP A 130 6.49 9.01 -3.74
CA TRP A 130 7.25 7.95 -3.09
C TRP A 130 6.45 7.34 -1.95
N TYR A 131 6.60 6.04 -1.79
CA TYR A 131 6.02 5.20 -0.75
C TYR A 131 7.10 4.33 -0.14
N TYR A 132 6.86 3.86 1.08
CA TYR A 132 7.69 2.83 1.69
C TYR A 132 6.83 1.64 2.12
N LEU A 133 7.20 0.45 1.65
CA LEU A 133 6.61 -0.81 2.05
C LEU A 133 7.59 -1.52 3.01
N SER A 134 7.12 -1.87 4.19
CA SER A 134 7.95 -2.58 5.18
C SER A 134 8.47 -3.93 4.64
N SER A 135 9.33 -4.59 5.39
CA SER A 135 9.75 -5.97 5.04
C SER A 135 8.61 -6.98 4.99
N SER A 136 7.48 -6.69 5.66
CA SER A 136 6.24 -7.48 5.56
C SER A 136 5.33 -7.02 4.40
N GLY A 137 5.73 -6.03 3.61
CA GLY A 137 4.97 -5.44 2.52
C GLY A 137 3.94 -4.39 2.95
N SER A 138 3.77 -4.13 4.25
CA SER A 138 2.80 -3.13 4.72
C SER A 138 3.24 -1.71 4.40
N MET A 139 2.32 -0.91 3.85
CA MET A 139 2.55 0.51 3.53
C MET A 139 2.79 1.33 4.80
N ALA A 140 3.87 2.10 4.81
CA ALA A 140 4.19 3.04 5.89
C ALA A 140 3.28 4.27 5.86
N THR A 141 2.96 4.78 7.06
CA THR A 141 2.30 6.08 7.29
C THR A 141 2.92 6.73 8.52
N GLY A 142 2.87 8.06 8.62
CA GLY A 142 3.50 8.80 9.69
C GLY A 142 5.02 8.85 9.57
N TRP A 143 5.69 9.04 10.70
CA TRP A 143 7.14 9.20 10.74
C TRP A 143 7.88 7.87 10.56
N PHE A 144 8.92 7.93 9.73
CA PHE A 144 9.76 6.79 9.40
C PHE A 144 11.23 7.21 9.33
N TYR A 145 12.11 6.48 10.02
CA TYR A 145 13.55 6.72 10.01
C TYR A 145 14.26 5.70 9.14
N ASP A 146 15.02 6.19 8.16
CA ASP A 146 15.79 5.34 7.25
C ASP A 146 17.11 6.00 6.86
N HIS A 147 18.20 5.25 6.85
CA HIS A 147 19.54 5.68 6.40
C HIS A 147 19.99 7.05 6.94
N GLY A 148 19.70 7.34 8.22
CA GLY A 148 20.17 8.58 8.89
C GLY A 148 19.24 9.78 8.70
N ALA A 149 18.09 9.63 8.05
CA ALA A 149 17.10 10.70 7.84
C ALA A 149 15.69 10.29 8.30
N TRP A 150 14.91 11.26 8.75
CA TRP A 150 13.49 11.10 9.02
C TRP A 150 12.68 11.46 7.78
N TYR A 151 11.64 10.69 7.53
CA TYR A 151 10.65 10.89 6.47
C TYR A 151 9.26 10.90 7.08
N TYR A 152 8.33 11.57 6.44
CA TYR A 152 6.93 11.54 6.84
C TYR A 152 6.05 11.06 5.68
N PHE A 153 5.18 10.08 5.97
CA PHE A 153 4.21 9.58 5.03
C PHE A 153 2.81 9.98 5.47
N ALA A 154 2.06 10.62 4.58
CA ALA A 154 0.67 10.97 4.82
C ALA A 154 -0.17 9.71 5.08
N SER A 155 -1.43 9.89 5.51
CA SER A 155 -2.37 8.77 5.68
C SER A 155 -2.65 7.99 4.39
N SER A 156 -2.43 8.61 3.24
CA SER A 156 -2.46 7.97 1.92
C SER A 156 -1.22 7.12 1.61
N GLY A 157 -0.20 7.14 2.46
CA GLY A 157 1.11 6.53 2.26
C GLY A 157 2.07 7.35 1.39
N ALA A 158 1.64 8.47 0.82
CA ALA A 158 2.51 9.32 0.02
C ALA A 158 3.53 10.05 0.90
N MET A 159 4.81 10.01 0.52
CA MET A 159 5.89 10.73 1.19
C MET A 159 5.68 12.25 1.09
N ALA A 160 5.78 12.95 2.21
CA ALA A 160 5.72 14.41 2.24
C ALA A 160 7.01 15.03 1.70
N THR A 161 6.85 16.11 0.94
CA THR A 161 7.92 17.01 0.50
C THR A 161 7.46 18.46 0.68
N GLY A 162 8.37 19.38 0.96
CA GLY A 162 8.00 20.75 1.30
C GLY A 162 7.36 20.85 2.69
N TRP A 163 6.50 21.86 2.88
CA TRP A 163 5.79 22.08 4.14
C TRP A 163 4.65 21.08 4.34
N PHE A 164 4.55 20.52 5.54
CA PHE A 164 3.44 19.66 5.94
C PHE A 164 3.18 19.78 7.44
N GLN A 165 2.00 19.32 7.88
CA GLN A 165 1.64 19.27 9.29
C GLN A 165 1.52 17.82 9.78
N ASP A 166 1.99 17.60 11.01
CA ASP A 166 1.63 16.44 11.81
C ASP A 166 0.97 16.94 13.11
N GLY A 167 -0.31 16.66 13.26
CA GLY A 167 -1.16 17.30 14.25
C GLY A 167 -1.24 18.82 14.03
N THR A 168 -0.80 19.62 15.00
CA THR A 168 -0.75 21.09 14.93
C THR A 168 0.64 21.63 14.60
N THR A 169 1.64 20.77 14.46
CA THR A 169 3.03 21.17 14.30
C THR A 169 3.42 21.14 12.81
N TRP A 170 4.04 22.24 12.37
CA TRP A 170 4.60 22.32 11.01
C TRP A 170 6.01 21.75 10.95
N TYR A 171 6.27 21.07 9.85
CA TYR A 171 7.57 20.50 9.46
C TYR A 171 7.87 20.82 8.01
N TYR A 172 9.13 20.66 7.63
CA TYR A 172 9.55 20.79 6.25
C TYR A 172 10.45 19.62 5.85
N SER A 173 10.11 18.97 4.74
CA SER A 173 10.95 17.97 4.10
C SER A 173 11.55 18.51 2.81
N SER A 174 12.79 18.13 2.53
CA SER A 174 13.48 18.42 1.27
C SER A 174 12.75 17.79 0.07
N SER A 175 13.18 18.10 -1.13
CA SER A 175 12.66 17.45 -2.35
C SER A 175 12.92 15.92 -2.38
N SER A 176 13.90 15.43 -1.61
CA SER A 176 14.13 13.99 -1.42
C SER A 176 13.27 13.37 -0.33
N GLY A 177 12.41 14.15 0.36
CA GLY A 177 11.57 13.73 1.46
C GLY A 177 12.25 13.75 2.83
N ALA A 178 13.55 13.98 2.91
CA ALA A 178 14.26 14.03 4.19
C ALA A 178 13.82 15.24 5.00
N MET A 179 13.43 15.03 6.28
CA MET A 179 13.08 16.08 7.23
C MET A 179 14.26 17.05 7.41
N MET A 180 13.98 18.32 7.36
CA MET A 180 14.97 19.36 7.57
C MET A 180 14.97 19.87 9.03
N THR A 181 16.13 20.38 9.47
CA THR A 181 16.35 21.06 10.75
C THR A 181 17.20 22.30 10.52
N GLY A 182 17.16 23.25 11.47
CA GLY A 182 17.90 24.52 11.36
C GLY A 182 17.22 25.54 10.46
N TRP A 183 18.01 26.45 9.90
CA TRP A 183 17.49 27.55 9.10
C TRP A 183 17.04 27.12 7.71
N LEU A 184 15.82 27.53 7.35
CA LEU A 184 15.20 27.29 6.05
C LEU A 184 14.88 28.63 5.37
N ASN A 185 15.40 28.85 4.17
CA ASN A 185 14.97 29.94 3.31
C ASN A 185 13.72 29.52 2.53
N GLY A 186 12.57 30.10 2.89
CA GLY A 186 11.28 29.86 2.21
C GLY A 186 11.02 30.79 1.02
N GLY A 187 12.04 31.51 0.53
CA GLY A 187 11.94 32.45 -0.57
C GLY A 187 11.71 33.90 -0.10
N SER A 188 10.53 34.21 0.45
CA SER A 188 10.20 35.54 0.98
C SER A 188 10.56 35.70 2.46
N SER A 189 10.72 34.61 3.21
CA SER A 189 10.99 34.62 4.65
C SER A 189 11.94 33.49 5.04
N TRP A 190 12.66 33.70 6.13
CA TRP A 190 13.42 32.65 6.79
C TRP A 190 12.59 32.00 7.89
N TYR A 191 12.78 30.72 8.07
CA TYR A 191 12.16 29.87 9.09
C TYR A 191 13.24 29.14 9.87
N TYR A 192 12.93 28.71 11.09
CA TYR A 192 13.82 27.86 11.88
C TYR A 192 13.11 26.58 12.28
N LEU A 193 13.74 25.47 11.93
CA LEU A 193 13.27 24.13 12.28
C LEU A 193 14.14 23.62 13.43
N SER A 194 13.50 23.27 14.54
CA SER A 194 14.20 22.75 15.73
C SER A 194 14.97 21.47 15.44
N GLY A 195 15.76 20.98 16.38
CA GLY A 195 16.42 19.68 16.26
C GLY A 195 15.47 18.48 16.08
N SER A 196 14.19 18.65 16.45
CA SER A 196 13.13 17.66 16.18
C SER A 196 12.47 17.86 14.80
N GLY A 197 12.86 18.85 14.03
CA GLY A 197 12.25 19.23 12.76
C GLY A 197 11.02 20.14 12.89
N ALA A 198 10.52 20.37 14.09
CA ALA A 198 9.35 21.22 14.31
C ALA A 198 9.66 22.69 13.99
N MET A 199 8.79 23.37 13.24
CA MET A 199 8.87 24.79 12.97
C MET A 199 8.79 25.58 14.27
N ALA A 200 9.77 26.43 14.52
CA ALA A 200 9.81 27.28 15.70
C ALA A 200 8.93 28.54 15.53
N THR A 201 8.33 28.96 16.62
CA THR A 201 7.72 30.28 16.79
C THR A 201 8.26 30.92 18.07
N GLY A 202 8.18 32.25 18.19
CA GLY A 202 8.73 32.98 19.32
C GLY A 202 10.25 33.13 19.28
N TRP A 203 10.86 33.31 20.46
CA TRP A 203 12.29 33.54 20.58
C TRP A 203 13.11 32.27 20.37
N ILE A 204 14.16 32.38 19.55
CA ILE A 204 15.18 31.33 19.38
C ILE A 204 16.58 31.92 19.61
N LEU A 205 17.43 31.11 20.22
CA LEU A 205 18.87 31.40 20.39
C LEU A 205 19.66 30.47 19.49
N ASP A 206 20.35 31.03 18.49
CA ASP A 206 21.19 30.26 17.60
C ASP A 206 22.57 30.92 17.47
N HIS A 207 23.65 30.14 17.63
CA HIS A 207 25.03 30.57 17.58
C HIS A 207 25.33 31.87 18.37
N GLY A 208 24.70 32.03 19.55
CA GLY A 208 24.89 33.16 20.44
C GLY A 208 24.15 34.47 20.02
N ALA A 209 23.23 34.37 19.03
CA ALA A 209 22.35 35.45 18.64
C ALA A 209 20.89 35.09 18.83
N TRP A 210 20.10 36.10 19.27
CA TRP A 210 18.65 35.92 19.41
C TRP A 210 17.93 36.33 18.14
N TYR A 211 16.89 35.60 17.81
CA TYR A 211 15.95 35.80 16.70
C TYR A 211 14.52 35.64 17.21
N TYR A 212 13.56 36.18 16.49
CA TYR A 212 12.16 35.98 16.78
C TYR A 212 11.42 35.50 15.55
N MET A 213 10.62 34.45 15.73
CA MET A 213 9.74 33.89 14.71
C MET A 213 8.31 34.28 15.06
N ASP A 214 7.58 34.85 14.10
CA ASP A 214 6.18 35.20 14.30
C ASP A 214 5.29 33.95 14.44
N GLU A 215 3.98 34.15 14.59
CA GLU A 215 3.02 33.06 14.73
C GLU A 215 2.96 32.16 13.46
N ALA A 216 3.31 32.68 12.30
CA ALA A 216 3.45 31.93 11.04
C ALA A 216 4.82 31.23 10.90
N GLY A 217 5.70 31.36 11.88
CA GLY A 217 7.07 30.85 11.88
C GLY A 217 8.06 31.68 11.06
N ALA A 218 7.65 32.82 10.51
CA ALA A 218 8.53 33.66 9.72
C ALA A 218 9.44 34.52 10.62
N MET A 219 10.74 34.56 10.29
CA MET A 219 11.72 35.41 10.98
C MET A 219 11.39 36.86 10.81
N VAL A 220 11.29 37.63 11.91
CA VAL A 220 11.04 39.06 11.87
C VAL A 220 12.34 39.87 11.64
N THR A 221 12.21 41.02 11.02
CA THR A 221 13.27 42.02 10.82
C THR A 221 12.73 43.43 11.05
N GLY A 222 13.58 44.40 11.41
CA GLY A 222 13.11 45.73 11.73
C GLY A 222 12.56 45.85 13.15
N THR A 223 11.56 46.70 13.39
CA THR A 223 11.01 46.98 14.71
C THR A 223 9.67 46.25 14.89
N HIS A 224 9.55 45.45 15.94
CA HIS A 224 8.35 44.69 16.28
C HIS A 224 7.99 44.80 17.77
N GLU A 225 6.71 44.89 18.04
CA GLU A 225 6.18 44.85 19.45
C GLU A 225 6.09 43.37 19.86
N ILE A 226 6.87 42.99 20.87
CA ILE A 226 6.91 41.63 21.39
C ILE A 226 6.76 41.71 22.91
N ASP A 227 5.75 41.06 23.46
CA ASP A 227 5.44 41.03 24.88
C ASP A 227 5.33 42.47 25.52
N GLY A 228 4.73 43.40 24.76
CA GLY A 228 4.55 44.78 25.19
C GLY A 228 5.84 45.60 25.20
N ARG A 229 6.89 45.15 24.47
CA ARG A 229 8.16 45.89 24.30
C ARG A 229 8.54 46.00 22.85
N SER A 230 8.90 47.20 22.46
CA SER A 230 9.39 47.46 21.10
C SER A 230 10.80 46.92 20.93
N SER A 231 10.95 45.88 20.17
CA SER A 231 12.19 45.15 19.92
C SER A 231 12.71 45.42 18.52
N ILE A 232 14.02 45.63 18.38
CA ILE A 232 14.70 45.94 17.14
C ILE A 232 15.49 44.74 16.65
N PHE A 233 15.27 44.35 15.38
CA PHE A 233 15.99 43.28 14.69
C PHE A 233 16.74 43.86 13.48
N SER A 234 17.94 43.34 13.23
CA SER A 234 18.71 43.70 12.05
C SER A 234 18.05 43.18 10.76
N SER A 235 18.55 43.58 9.60
CA SER A 235 18.12 43.00 8.30
C SER A 235 18.41 41.49 8.16
N SER A 236 19.30 40.95 8.99
CA SER A 236 19.57 39.50 9.08
C SER A 236 18.74 38.80 10.16
N GLY A 237 17.75 39.46 10.77
CA GLY A 237 16.88 38.93 11.81
C GLY A 237 17.50 38.88 13.21
N ARG A 238 18.76 39.27 13.41
CA ARG A 238 19.37 39.25 14.76
C ARG A 238 18.77 40.36 15.62
N TRP A 239 18.38 39.98 16.83
CA TRP A 239 17.95 40.98 17.84
C TRP A 239 19.09 41.94 18.21
N VAL A 240 18.81 43.20 18.22
CA VAL A 240 19.77 44.26 18.50
C VAL A 240 19.54 44.83 19.90
N GLY A 241 18.32 44.92 20.35
CA GLY A 241 17.91 45.47 21.63
C GLY A 241 16.48 46.00 21.63
N TYR A 242 16.09 46.65 22.70
CA TYR A 242 14.81 47.34 22.76
C TYR A 242 14.93 48.74 22.19
N ALA A 243 13.85 49.25 21.59
CA ALA A 243 13.73 50.63 21.24
C ALA A 243 13.68 51.51 22.50
N SER A 244 14.36 52.65 22.46
CA SER A 244 14.38 53.64 23.52
C SER A 244 13.07 54.41 23.57
#